data_6b5152002a6a72aeb78c28e86ad2a571
#
_entry.id   6b5152002a6a72aeb78c28e86ad2a571
#
_cell.length_a   1.000
_cell.length_b   1.000
_cell.length_c   1.000
_cell.angle_alpha   90.00
_cell.angle_beta   90.00
_cell.angle_gamma   90.00
#
_symmetry.space_group_name_H-M   'P 1'
#
loop_
_entity.id
_entity.type
_entity.pdbx_description
1 polymer ?
#
loop_
_entity_poly.entity_id
_entity_poly.type
_entity_poly.pdbx_seq_one_letter_code
_entity_poly.pdbx_strand_id
1 'polypeptide(L)'
;MDTNVLISALFFKSSVPFQALELAEKPGIILYSEPTFKELERVLNRSKFDKYLSQEERRVFLLKFISTSQLVNITETITVCRDEKDNKFLELAGNANIIITGDLDLLVLNPFQSIEILTPDRFVDRFSE
;
A
#
# COMPACT_ATOMS: atom_id res chain seq x y z
N MET A 1 2.12 -1.84 -1.39
CA MET A 1 1.52 -0.49 -1.54
C MET A 1 1.21 0.06 -0.16
N ASP A 2 1.66 1.26 0.14
CA ASP A 2 1.47 1.75 1.50
C ASP A 2 0.03 2.19 1.79
N THR A 3 -0.27 2.35 3.07
CA THR A 3 -1.62 2.64 3.55
C THR A 3 -2.20 3.92 2.94
N ASN A 4 -1.41 5.01 2.89
CA ASN A 4 -1.92 6.28 2.40
C ASN A 4 -2.23 6.25 0.91
N VAL A 5 -1.48 5.51 0.11
CA VAL A 5 -1.77 5.32 -1.31
C VAL A 5 -3.09 4.57 -1.48
N LEU A 6 -3.32 3.51 -0.69
CA LEU A 6 -4.57 2.75 -0.74
C LEU A 6 -5.78 3.61 -0.33
N ILE A 7 -5.64 4.41 0.72
CA ILE A 7 -6.72 5.31 1.19
C ILE A 7 -7.02 6.37 0.11
N SER A 8 -5.98 6.95 -0.49
CA SER A 8 -6.18 7.94 -1.56
C SER A 8 -6.87 7.34 -2.78
N ALA A 9 -6.52 6.10 -3.13
CA ALA A 9 -7.17 5.38 -4.22
C ALA A 9 -8.66 5.15 -3.94
N LEU A 10 -9.01 4.86 -2.67
CA LEU A 10 -10.40 4.67 -2.28
C LEU A 10 -11.23 5.95 -2.43
N PHE A 11 -10.67 7.08 -1.98
CA PHE A 11 -11.39 8.36 -2.00
C PHE A 11 -11.48 8.98 -3.38
N PHE A 12 -10.48 8.78 -4.23
CA PHE A 12 -10.34 9.52 -5.49
C PHE A 12 -10.15 8.56 -6.65
N LYS A 13 -11.26 8.09 -7.22
CA LYS A 13 -11.26 7.06 -8.29
C LYS A 13 -10.66 7.52 -9.62
N SER A 14 -10.45 8.81 -9.81
CA SER A 14 -9.78 9.33 -11.02
C SER A 14 -8.34 9.75 -10.74
N SER A 15 -7.83 9.46 -9.57
CA SER A 15 -6.51 9.89 -9.13
C SER A 15 -5.40 8.97 -9.62
N VAL A 16 -4.16 9.47 -9.56
CA VAL A 16 -2.97 8.66 -9.85
C VAL A 16 -2.83 7.48 -8.89
N PRO A 17 -3.07 7.62 -7.56
CA PRO A 17 -3.09 6.44 -6.68
C PRO A 17 -4.09 5.37 -7.11
N PHE A 18 -5.27 5.74 -7.59
CA PHE A 18 -6.24 4.76 -8.09
C PHE A 18 -5.73 4.06 -9.35
N GLN A 19 -5.13 4.80 -10.28
CA GLN A 19 -4.52 4.21 -11.49
C GLN A 19 -3.40 3.24 -11.11
N ALA A 20 -2.57 3.61 -10.13
CA ALA A 20 -1.51 2.73 -9.64
C ALA A 20 -2.08 1.45 -9.03
N LEU A 21 -3.18 1.56 -8.27
CA LEU A 21 -3.85 0.41 -7.69
C LEU A 21 -4.35 -0.55 -8.78
N GLU A 22 -5.01 -0.03 -9.80
CA GLU A 22 -5.51 -0.85 -10.91
C GLU A 22 -4.38 -1.57 -11.64
N LEU A 23 -3.28 -0.87 -11.92
CA LEU A 23 -2.12 -1.47 -12.58
C LEU A 23 -1.43 -2.52 -11.70
N ALA A 24 -1.40 -2.30 -10.39
CA ALA A 24 -0.81 -3.26 -9.46
C ALA A 24 -1.67 -4.52 -9.31
N GLU A 25 -2.98 -4.38 -9.43
CA GLU A 25 -3.90 -5.53 -9.37
C GLU A 25 -3.85 -6.37 -10.65
N LYS A 26 -3.61 -5.74 -11.80
CA LYS A 26 -3.54 -6.39 -13.11
C LYS A 26 -2.51 -5.69 -13.99
N PRO A 27 -1.45 -6.35 -14.44
CA PRO A 27 -1.15 -7.78 -14.34
C PRO A 27 -0.47 -8.22 -13.05
N GLY A 28 -0.26 -7.32 -12.10
CA GLY A 28 0.46 -7.61 -10.88
C GLY A 28 -0.38 -8.28 -9.80
N ILE A 29 0.25 -8.44 -8.65
CA ILE A 29 -0.39 -8.95 -7.44
C ILE A 29 0.00 -8.02 -6.29
N ILE A 30 -1.00 -7.54 -5.55
CA ILE A 30 -0.74 -6.74 -4.36
C ILE A 30 -0.53 -7.69 -3.18
N LEU A 31 0.53 -7.43 -2.42
CA LEU A 31 0.84 -8.21 -1.23
C LEU A 31 0.49 -7.42 0.03
N TYR A 32 0.05 -8.12 1.06
CA TYR A 32 -0.14 -7.54 2.38
C TYR A 32 0.27 -8.53 3.46
N SER A 33 0.57 -8.01 4.63
CA SER A 33 0.87 -8.79 5.82
C SER A 33 -0.15 -8.45 6.90
N GLU A 34 -0.17 -9.21 7.98
CA GLU A 34 -1.06 -8.88 9.09
C GLU A 34 -0.78 -7.47 9.63
N PRO A 35 0.48 -7.05 9.90
CA PRO A 35 0.73 -5.68 10.35
C PRO A 35 0.29 -4.60 9.38
N THR A 36 0.51 -4.77 8.07
CA THR A 36 0.11 -3.76 7.09
C THR A 36 -1.41 -3.69 6.96
N PHE A 37 -2.09 -4.83 7.04
CA PHE A 37 -3.56 -4.86 7.01
C PHE A 37 -4.17 -4.20 8.24
N LYS A 38 -3.61 -4.46 9.42
CA LYS A 38 -4.09 -3.84 10.66
C LYS A 38 -3.93 -2.32 10.62
N GLU A 39 -2.85 -1.82 10.03
CA GLU A 39 -2.70 -0.38 9.86
C GLU A 39 -3.74 0.18 8.91
N LEU A 40 -3.99 -0.48 7.77
CA LEU A 40 -5.00 -0.07 6.80
C LEU A 40 -6.37 0.02 7.47
N GLU A 41 -6.74 -1.02 8.21
CA GLU A 41 -8.01 -1.07 8.93
C GLU A 41 -8.12 0.05 9.95
N ARG A 42 -7.09 0.27 10.74
CA ARG A 42 -7.06 1.32 11.76
C ARG A 42 -7.18 2.71 11.14
N VAL A 43 -6.42 2.99 10.09
CA VAL A 43 -6.44 4.30 9.43
C VAL A 43 -7.78 4.54 8.74
N LEU A 44 -8.31 3.52 8.07
CA LEU A 44 -9.59 3.63 7.37
C LEU A 44 -10.75 3.91 8.33
N ASN A 45 -10.65 3.46 9.59
CA ASN A 45 -11.70 3.66 10.59
C ASN A 45 -11.54 4.93 11.42
N ARG A 46 -10.62 5.83 11.06
CA ARG A 46 -10.48 7.12 11.76
C ARG A 46 -11.75 7.95 11.61
N SER A 47 -12.11 8.62 12.71
CA SER A 47 -13.34 9.43 12.77
C SER A 47 -13.37 10.57 11.76
N LYS A 48 -12.21 11.06 11.31
CA LYS A 48 -12.15 12.11 10.29
C LYS A 48 -12.76 11.69 8.96
N PHE A 49 -12.94 10.40 8.72
CA PHE A 49 -13.55 9.88 7.50
C PHE A 49 -15.04 9.61 7.63
N ASP A 50 -15.64 9.82 8.83
CA ASP A 50 -17.05 9.51 9.07
C ASP A 50 -18.00 10.27 8.16
N LYS A 51 -17.62 11.47 7.73
CA LYS A 51 -18.41 12.29 6.82
C LYS A 51 -18.44 11.74 5.39
N TYR A 52 -17.46 10.94 5.02
CA TYR A 52 -17.23 10.53 3.63
C TYR A 52 -17.46 9.05 3.41
N LEU A 53 -17.32 8.23 4.45
CA LEU A 53 -17.42 6.77 4.35
C LEU A 53 -18.31 6.23 5.46
N SER A 54 -19.31 5.44 5.08
CA SER A 54 -20.09 4.65 6.01
C SER A 54 -19.26 3.46 6.52
N GLN A 55 -19.71 2.83 7.60
CA GLN A 55 -19.08 1.60 8.08
C GLN A 55 -19.20 0.48 7.03
N GLU A 56 -20.32 0.42 6.33
CA GLU A 56 -20.54 -0.56 5.28
C GLU A 56 -19.56 -0.38 4.11
N GLU A 57 -19.34 0.86 3.67
CA GLU A 57 -18.39 1.15 2.59
C GLU A 57 -16.98 0.74 2.97
N ARG A 58 -16.57 0.99 4.23
CA ARG A 58 -15.26 0.59 4.74
C ARG A 58 -15.11 -0.92 4.75
N ARG A 59 -16.13 -1.63 5.21
CA ARG A 59 -16.15 -3.09 5.25
C ARG A 59 -16.05 -3.68 3.86
N VAL A 60 -16.81 -3.16 2.91
CA VAL A 60 -16.79 -3.64 1.51
C VAL A 60 -15.39 -3.43 0.91
N PHE A 61 -14.78 -2.27 1.16
CA PHE A 61 -13.42 -2.01 0.67
C PHE A 61 -12.42 -3.04 1.22
N LEU A 62 -12.45 -3.30 2.52
CA LEU A 62 -11.53 -4.24 3.15
C LEU A 62 -11.72 -5.66 2.64
N LEU A 63 -12.97 -6.09 2.45
CA LEU A 63 -13.26 -7.41 1.90
C LEU A 63 -12.77 -7.54 0.47
N LYS A 64 -12.98 -6.52 -0.35
CA LYS A 64 -12.49 -6.50 -1.72
C LYS A 64 -10.96 -6.56 -1.75
N PHE A 65 -10.31 -5.78 -0.88
CA PHE A 65 -8.85 -5.77 -0.79
C PHE A 65 -8.31 -7.17 -0.47
N ILE A 66 -8.89 -7.84 0.53
CA ILE A 66 -8.50 -9.20 0.89
C ILE A 66 -8.69 -10.15 -0.29
N SER A 67 -9.80 -10.02 -1.03
CA SER A 67 -10.12 -10.94 -2.12
C SER A 67 -9.22 -10.75 -3.34
N THR A 68 -8.65 -9.56 -3.52
CA THR A 68 -7.82 -9.25 -4.69
C THR A 68 -6.33 -9.19 -4.40
N SER A 69 -5.94 -9.42 -3.15
CA SER A 69 -4.55 -9.34 -2.70
C SER A 69 -4.11 -10.64 -2.07
N GLN A 70 -2.81 -10.78 -1.83
CA GLN A 70 -2.25 -12.00 -1.26
C GLN A 70 -1.62 -11.73 0.10
N LEU A 71 -2.02 -12.51 1.09
CA LEU A 71 -1.42 -12.47 2.43
C LEU A 71 -0.05 -13.13 2.41
N VAL A 72 0.93 -12.47 3.03
CA VAL A 72 2.29 -12.98 3.18
C VAL A 72 2.64 -13.05 4.66
N ASN A 73 3.21 -14.16 5.09
CA ASN A 73 3.74 -14.31 6.44
C ASN A 73 5.15 -13.73 6.50
N ILE A 74 5.36 -12.81 7.43
CA ILE A 74 6.65 -12.13 7.59
C ILE A 74 7.59 -12.99 8.42
N THR A 75 8.81 -13.18 7.93
CA THR A 75 9.84 -13.98 8.60
C THR A 75 11.07 -13.18 9.02
N GLU A 76 11.23 -11.97 8.50
CA GLU A 76 12.36 -11.10 8.81
C GLU A 76 11.92 -9.87 9.60
N THR A 77 12.82 -9.37 10.46
CA THR A 77 12.64 -8.09 11.15
C THR A 77 13.60 -7.07 10.57
N ILE A 78 13.07 -5.91 10.16
CA ILE A 78 13.85 -4.83 9.56
C ILE A 78 13.69 -3.57 10.41
N THR A 79 14.80 -2.86 10.65
CA THR A 79 14.82 -1.71 11.55
C THR A 79 15.54 -0.49 10.96
N VAL A 80 15.50 -0.34 9.63
CA VAL A 80 16.29 0.71 8.95
C VAL A 80 15.52 1.99 8.66
N CYS A 81 14.20 2.01 8.76
CA CYS A 81 13.42 3.22 8.50
C CYS A 81 13.55 4.21 9.67
N ARG A 82 13.61 5.50 9.32
CA ARG A 82 13.62 6.56 10.31
C ARG A 82 12.34 6.52 11.17
N ASP A 83 11.18 6.31 10.53
CA ASP A 83 9.94 6.03 11.24
C ASP A 83 9.79 4.52 11.33
N GLU A 84 9.86 4.00 12.54
CA GLU A 84 9.78 2.58 12.84
C GLU A 84 8.50 1.92 12.29
N LYS A 85 7.40 2.68 12.18
CA LYS A 85 6.13 2.18 11.64
C LYS A 85 6.24 1.78 10.16
N ASP A 86 7.22 2.29 9.44
CA ASP A 86 7.40 2.01 8.01
C ASP A 86 8.16 0.72 7.76
N ASN A 87 8.86 0.18 8.76
CA ASN A 87 9.62 -1.05 8.61
C ASN A 87 8.76 -2.23 8.17
N LYS A 88 7.48 -2.26 8.55
CA LYS A 88 6.58 -3.36 8.14
C LYS A 88 6.40 -3.45 6.63
N PHE A 89 6.51 -2.33 5.91
CA PHE A 89 6.43 -2.34 4.45
C PHE A 89 7.69 -2.90 3.83
N LEU A 90 8.85 -2.63 4.40
CA LEU A 90 10.10 -3.25 3.95
C LEU A 90 10.12 -4.75 4.26
N GLU A 91 9.60 -5.15 5.42
CA GLU A 91 9.49 -6.57 5.77
C GLU A 91 8.60 -7.33 4.81
N LEU A 92 7.47 -6.73 4.44
CA LEU A 92 6.57 -7.28 3.44
C LEU A 92 7.25 -7.38 2.07
N ALA A 93 8.02 -6.36 1.71
CA ALA A 93 8.66 -6.25 0.41
C ALA A 93 9.72 -7.31 0.14
N GLY A 94 10.17 -8.04 1.16
CA GLY A 94 11.04 -9.20 0.97
C GLY A 94 10.48 -10.24 0.01
N ASN A 95 9.17 -10.20 -0.25
CA ASN A 95 8.45 -11.09 -1.15
C ASN A 95 7.95 -10.38 -2.40
N ALA A 96 8.37 -9.14 -2.63
CA ALA A 96 7.86 -8.30 -3.70
C ALA A 96 8.98 -7.78 -4.60
N ASN A 97 8.60 -7.08 -5.67
CA ASN A 97 9.53 -6.43 -6.58
C ASN A 97 9.55 -4.92 -6.39
N ILE A 98 8.43 -4.35 -5.98
CA ILE A 98 8.21 -2.89 -5.93
C ILE A 98 7.39 -2.52 -4.71
N ILE A 99 7.78 -1.43 -4.08
CA ILE A 99 6.95 -0.74 -3.08
C ILE A 99 6.41 0.53 -3.73
N ILE A 100 5.11 0.78 -3.60
CA ILE A 100 4.48 2.01 -4.08
C ILE A 100 4.11 2.85 -2.86
N THR A 101 4.69 4.03 -2.77
CA THR A 101 4.50 4.90 -1.60
C THR A 101 4.72 6.37 -1.96
N GLY A 102 4.10 7.27 -1.20
CA GLY A 102 4.40 8.69 -1.23
C GLY A 102 5.25 9.14 -0.04
N ASP A 103 5.61 8.22 0.85
CA ASP A 103 6.34 8.52 2.07
C ASP A 103 7.84 8.72 1.80
N LEU A 104 8.35 9.91 2.12
CA LEU A 104 9.77 10.23 1.91
C LEU A 104 10.70 9.32 2.73
N ASP A 105 10.28 8.87 3.89
CA ASP A 105 11.10 7.99 4.74
C ASP A 105 11.34 6.62 4.10
N LEU A 106 10.43 6.19 3.21
CA LEU A 106 10.61 4.98 2.41
C LEU A 106 11.33 5.30 1.10
N LEU A 107 10.95 6.38 0.43
CA LEU A 107 11.53 6.75 -0.87
C LEU A 107 13.04 6.99 -0.81
N VAL A 108 13.56 7.50 0.30
CA VAL A 108 15.01 7.73 0.45
C VAL A 108 15.81 6.43 0.47
N LEU A 109 15.16 5.30 0.72
CA LEU A 109 15.81 4.00 0.76
C LEU A 109 15.87 3.30 -0.61
N ASN A 110 15.33 3.91 -1.66
CA ASN A 110 15.29 3.31 -2.99
C ASN A 110 16.69 3.23 -3.64
N PRO A 111 17.09 2.08 -4.18
CA PRO A 111 16.47 0.77 -4.02
C PRO A 111 16.85 0.13 -2.69
N PHE A 112 15.95 -0.69 -2.16
CA PHE A 112 16.22 -1.45 -0.95
C PHE A 112 16.39 -2.93 -1.32
N GLN A 113 17.60 -3.48 -1.21
CA GLN A 113 17.89 -4.89 -1.49
C GLN A 113 17.37 -5.38 -2.85
N SER A 114 17.45 -4.65 -3.89
CA SER A 114 16.91 -4.96 -5.22
C SER A 114 15.41 -4.67 -5.37
N ILE A 115 14.76 -4.16 -4.34
CA ILE A 115 13.35 -3.77 -4.39
C ILE A 115 13.29 -2.30 -4.76
N GLU A 116 12.55 -1.96 -5.80
CA GLU A 116 12.36 -0.58 -6.18
C GLU A 116 11.28 0.07 -5.31
N ILE A 117 11.49 1.33 -4.95
CA ILE A 117 10.52 2.10 -4.18
C ILE A 117 10.11 3.29 -5.05
N LEU A 118 8.86 3.29 -5.49
CA LEU A 118 8.33 4.24 -6.47
C LEU A 118 7.14 5.00 -5.92
N THR A 119 6.99 6.25 -6.34
CA THR A 119 5.76 6.99 -6.12
C THR A 119 4.66 6.45 -7.05
N PRO A 120 3.37 6.70 -6.74
CA PRO A 120 2.29 6.27 -7.63
C PRO A 120 2.43 6.79 -9.06
N ASP A 121 2.81 8.05 -9.24
CA ASP A 121 2.97 8.63 -10.58
C ASP A 121 4.13 7.97 -11.35
N ARG A 122 5.24 7.68 -10.70
CA ARG A 122 6.34 6.97 -11.35
C ARG A 122 5.96 5.55 -11.72
N PHE A 123 5.20 4.89 -10.86
CA PHE A 123 4.71 3.54 -11.13
C PHE A 123 3.77 3.54 -12.34
N VAL A 124 2.83 4.50 -12.39
CA VAL A 124 1.91 4.62 -13.52
C VAL A 124 2.66 4.92 -14.81
N ASP A 125 3.61 5.87 -14.79
CA ASP A 125 4.41 6.20 -15.98
C ASP A 125 5.16 4.99 -16.52
N ARG A 126 5.65 4.13 -15.65
CA ARG A 126 6.47 2.99 -16.04
C ARG A 126 5.66 1.82 -16.58
N PHE A 127 4.47 1.58 -16.03
CA PHE A 127 3.69 0.38 -16.31
C PHE A 127 2.41 0.64 -17.10
N SER A 128 2.00 1.87 -17.31
CA SER A 128 0.90 2.17 -18.22
C SER A 128 1.40 2.21 -19.66
N GLU A 129 0.55 1.81 -20.55
CA GLU A 129 0.85 1.84 -21.99
C GLU A 129 0.35 3.11 -22.64
#